data_799db47bf87017ec33d774ba950ede34
#
_entry.id   799db47bf87017ec33d774ba950ede34
#
_cell.length_a   1.000
_cell.length_b   1.000
_cell.length_c   1.000
_cell.angle_alpha   90.00
_cell.angle_beta   90.00
_cell.angle_gamma   90.00
#
_symmetry.space_group_name_H-M   'P 1'
#
loop_
_entity.id
_entity.type
_entity.pdbx_description
1 polymer ?
#
loop_
_entity_poly.entity_id
_entity_poly.type
_entity_poly.pdbx_seq_one_letter_code
_entity_poly.pdbx_strand_id
1 'polypeptide(L)'
;MRRHVFLFIALILFIHAATAAGEEFPSLSAVLDIDFLLEHAASEGLIAGGVVLIGTRNGTFFERAYGRMSADPAAPPMRTDIIFDVASLTKVVATTAAIMKLAEEGKLRLEDPVALWFPEFGGEDKKELLVMHLLTHTSGIGDFPLVLPDPLRQAVEGCAARPLKGGIGSSFSYADINFILLGELVRRASGSTLDRYSLERFYIPLGMADTFFSPPPALKSRLSATVLPDGSLITGEPQDNHARQLGGVAGHAGLFSTAADLARFCRMLMNGGELNGRRVLAERTVNQMTVPRYLRGGKVVRGLGWDIASPYSSPRGHGFSEYSFGHTGYSGTSIWIDPEQDLFVVLLTARIDYRRTGEFNRLRRDLSTIAATCLVPAGHGAQAAGMF
;
A
#
# COMPACT_ATOMS: atom_id res chain seq x y z
N MET A 1 -28.10 9.47 -33.99
CA MET A 1 -27.01 10.40 -34.40
C MET A 1 -27.03 11.76 -33.70
N ARG A 2 -28.15 12.50 -33.57
CA ARG A 2 -28.15 13.85 -32.93
C ARG A 2 -27.81 13.89 -31.43
N ARG A 3 -28.11 12.86 -30.63
CA ARG A 3 -27.80 12.83 -29.18
C ARG A 3 -26.31 12.66 -28.86
N HIS A 4 -25.56 11.94 -29.68
CA HIS A 4 -24.11 11.74 -29.46
C HIS A 4 -23.28 12.97 -29.84
N VAL A 5 -23.74 13.76 -30.79
CA VAL A 5 -23.05 15.01 -31.19
C VAL A 5 -23.17 16.07 -30.10
N PHE A 6 -24.31 16.18 -29.41
CA PHE A 6 -24.48 17.11 -28.28
C PHE A 6 -23.63 16.76 -27.07
N LEU A 7 -23.45 15.46 -26.78
CA LEU A 7 -22.54 15.02 -25.69
C LEU A 7 -21.07 15.35 -26.02
N PHE A 8 -20.67 15.18 -27.28
CA PHE A 8 -19.29 15.46 -27.73
C PHE A 8 -18.98 16.97 -27.70
N ILE A 9 -19.92 17.82 -28.11
CA ILE A 9 -19.77 19.27 -28.08
C ILE A 9 -19.79 19.81 -26.63
N ALA A 10 -20.62 19.26 -25.75
CA ALA A 10 -20.65 19.61 -24.33
C ALA A 10 -19.34 19.21 -23.63
N LEU A 11 -18.75 18.08 -23.95
CA LEU A 11 -17.47 17.62 -23.42
C LEU A 11 -16.31 18.51 -23.90
N ILE A 12 -16.29 18.90 -25.18
CA ILE A 12 -15.27 19.82 -25.73
C ILE A 12 -15.39 21.23 -25.13
N LEU A 13 -16.59 21.73 -24.93
CA LEU A 13 -16.81 23.04 -24.28
C LEU A 13 -16.44 23.01 -22.79
N PHE A 14 -16.65 21.89 -22.10
CA PHE A 14 -16.23 21.73 -20.71
C PHE A 14 -14.69 21.69 -20.58
N ILE A 15 -14.00 20.98 -21.50
CA ILE A 15 -12.54 20.93 -21.56
C ILE A 15 -11.96 22.33 -21.82
N HIS A 16 -12.54 23.14 -22.73
CA HIS A 16 -12.07 24.50 -23.03
C HIS A 16 -12.34 25.49 -21.89
N ALA A 17 -13.42 25.34 -21.15
CA ALA A 17 -13.71 26.20 -19.98
C ALA A 17 -12.79 25.91 -18.80
N ALA A 18 -12.37 24.65 -18.62
CA ALA A 18 -11.51 24.24 -17.52
C ALA A 18 -10.03 24.55 -17.77
N THR A 19 -9.55 24.50 -19.04
CA THR A 19 -8.20 24.99 -19.39
C THR A 19 -8.03 26.50 -19.15
N ALA A 20 -9.11 27.27 -19.20
CA ALA A 20 -9.10 28.69 -18.83
C ALA A 20 -8.97 28.92 -17.31
N ALA A 21 -9.28 27.91 -16.48
CA ALA A 21 -9.17 27.97 -15.01
C ALA A 21 -7.84 27.40 -14.49
N GLY A 22 -6.92 26.96 -15.37
CA GLY A 22 -5.64 26.35 -14.98
C GLY A 22 -5.78 24.95 -14.39
N GLU A 23 -6.94 24.30 -14.53
CA GLU A 23 -7.12 22.89 -14.17
C GLU A 23 -6.57 22.02 -15.32
N GLU A 24 -5.50 21.29 -15.04
CA GLU A 24 -4.85 20.39 -15.97
C GLU A 24 -5.57 19.03 -15.95
N PHE A 25 -6.34 18.75 -17.00
CA PHE A 25 -6.97 17.45 -17.20
C PHE A 25 -5.97 16.46 -17.82
N PRO A 26 -6.07 15.16 -17.48
CA PRO A 26 -5.27 14.12 -18.13
C PRO A 26 -5.49 14.16 -19.65
N SER A 27 -4.42 13.97 -20.42
CA SER A 27 -4.54 13.90 -21.88
C SER A 27 -5.50 12.76 -22.27
N LEU A 28 -6.32 12.98 -23.27
CA LEU A 28 -7.28 11.97 -23.75
C LEU A 28 -6.54 10.67 -24.15
N SER A 29 -5.34 10.75 -24.72
CA SER A 29 -4.53 9.59 -25.08
C SER A 29 -4.14 8.78 -23.85
N ALA A 30 -3.66 9.41 -22.77
CA ALA A 30 -3.31 8.72 -21.53
C ALA A 30 -4.51 8.02 -20.89
N VAL A 31 -5.68 8.65 -20.91
CA VAL A 31 -6.92 8.03 -20.45
C VAL A 31 -7.25 6.78 -21.25
N LEU A 32 -7.16 6.85 -22.59
CA LEU A 32 -7.41 5.70 -23.48
C LEU A 32 -6.37 4.58 -23.28
N ASP A 33 -5.11 4.92 -23.04
CA ASP A 33 -4.06 3.93 -22.78
C ASP A 33 -4.31 3.19 -21.46
N ILE A 34 -4.77 3.88 -20.41
CA ILE A 34 -5.16 3.24 -19.14
C ILE A 34 -6.39 2.35 -19.34
N ASP A 35 -7.41 2.83 -20.06
CA ASP A 35 -8.62 2.05 -20.34
C ASP A 35 -8.24 0.76 -21.09
N PHE A 36 -7.46 0.86 -22.17
CA PHE A 36 -6.98 -0.30 -22.91
C PHE A 36 -6.19 -1.29 -22.04
N LEU A 37 -5.28 -0.77 -21.21
CA LEU A 37 -4.42 -1.59 -20.34
C LEU A 37 -5.24 -2.42 -19.36
N LEU A 38 -6.22 -1.81 -18.69
CA LEU A 38 -7.04 -2.48 -17.67
C LEU A 38 -8.10 -3.40 -18.27
N GLU A 39 -8.74 -2.99 -19.38
CA GLU A 39 -9.71 -3.83 -20.10
C GLU A 39 -9.01 -5.05 -20.71
N HIS A 40 -7.82 -4.89 -21.26
CA HIS A 40 -7.01 -5.99 -21.78
C HIS A 40 -6.61 -6.96 -20.65
N ALA A 41 -6.15 -6.46 -19.50
CA ALA A 41 -5.82 -7.31 -18.36
C ALA A 41 -7.03 -8.12 -17.85
N ALA A 42 -8.24 -7.55 -17.90
CA ALA A 42 -9.47 -8.24 -17.55
C ALA A 42 -9.87 -9.28 -18.62
N SER A 43 -9.77 -8.95 -19.92
CA SER A 43 -10.10 -9.86 -21.02
C SER A 43 -9.16 -11.08 -21.08
N GLU A 44 -7.87 -10.89 -20.74
CA GLU A 44 -6.87 -11.95 -20.67
C GLU A 44 -6.96 -12.78 -19.37
N GLY A 45 -7.91 -12.49 -18.49
CA GLY A 45 -8.09 -13.22 -17.22
C GLY A 45 -6.93 -13.03 -16.24
N LEU A 46 -6.18 -11.95 -16.34
CA LEU A 46 -5.15 -11.60 -15.35
C LEU A 46 -5.77 -11.05 -14.06
N ILE A 47 -6.86 -10.27 -14.24
CA ILE A 47 -7.70 -9.73 -13.18
C ILE A 47 -9.18 -9.97 -13.52
N ALA A 48 -10.03 -10.08 -12.52
CA ALA A 48 -11.48 -10.06 -12.74
C ALA A 48 -11.95 -8.61 -13.02
N GLY A 49 -11.34 -7.67 -12.33
CA GLY A 49 -11.56 -6.25 -12.48
C GLY A 49 -10.71 -5.48 -11.48
N GLY A 50 -10.84 -4.17 -11.47
CA GLY A 50 -10.08 -3.32 -10.56
C GLY A 50 -10.54 -1.86 -10.59
N VAL A 51 -9.93 -1.08 -9.70
CA VAL A 51 -10.09 0.37 -9.60
C VAL A 51 -8.73 1.02 -9.71
N VAL A 52 -8.62 2.00 -10.60
CA VAL A 52 -7.45 2.90 -10.71
C VAL A 52 -7.85 4.26 -10.19
N LEU A 53 -7.01 4.83 -9.33
CA LEU A 53 -7.14 6.19 -8.85
C LEU A 53 -5.79 6.88 -8.91
N ILE A 54 -5.75 8.07 -9.53
CA ILE A 54 -4.54 8.88 -9.69
C ILE A 54 -4.84 10.30 -9.18
N GLY A 55 -3.90 10.87 -8.45
CA GLY A 55 -4.09 12.18 -7.86
C GLY A 55 -2.80 12.87 -7.47
N THR A 56 -2.96 14.08 -6.95
CA THR A 56 -1.93 14.96 -6.40
C THR A 56 -2.19 15.20 -4.91
N ARG A 57 -1.30 15.94 -4.24
CA ARG A 57 -1.54 16.38 -2.84
C ARG A 57 -2.86 17.15 -2.67
N ASN A 58 -3.34 17.78 -3.73
CA ASN A 58 -4.54 18.62 -3.68
C ASN A 58 -5.84 17.84 -3.94
N GLY A 59 -5.80 16.77 -4.72
CA GLY A 59 -7.00 16.02 -5.06
C GLY A 59 -6.76 14.84 -6.00
N THR A 60 -7.86 14.20 -6.35
CA THR A 60 -7.92 13.12 -7.35
C THR A 60 -8.35 13.71 -8.68
N PHE A 61 -7.69 13.36 -9.77
CA PHE A 61 -8.05 13.82 -11.11
C PHE A 61 -8.40 12.65 -12.06
N PHE A 62 -8.15 11.40 -11.66
CA PHE A 62 -8.56 10.22 -12.40
C PHE A 62 -9.04 9.13 -11.45
N GLU A 63 -10.23 8.61 -11.68
CA GLU A 63 -10.79 7.46 -10.96
C GLU A 63 -11.69 6.65 -11.89
N ARG A 64 -11.38 5.36 -12.11
CA ARG A 64 -12.17 4.47 -12.93
C ARG A 64 -12.17 3.04 -12.42
N ALA A 65 -13.29 2.35 -12.68
CA ALA A 65 -13.48 0.94 -12.40
C ALA A 65 -13.57 0.14 -13.70
N TYR A 66 -13.00 -1.07 -13.71
CA TYR A 66 -12.88 -1.96 -14.87
C TYR A 66 -13.29 -3.38 -14.49
N GLY A 67 -13.94 -4.10 -15.41
CA GLY A 67 -14.27 -5.50 -15.24
C GLY A 67 -15.34 -5.78 -14.16
N ARG A 68 -15.16 -6.85 -13.38
CA ARG A 68 -16.12 -7.38 -12.41
C ARG A 68 -15.52 -7.52 -11.01
N MET A 69 -16.39 -7.62 -10.01
CA MET A 69 -16.01 -7.70 -8.59
C MET A 69 -15.33 -9.02 -8.20
N SER A 70 -15.45 -10.07 -9.01
CA SER A 70 -14.82 -11.37 -8.78
C SER A 70 -14.62 -12.12 -10.10
N ALA A 71 -13.89 -13.24 -10.02
CA ALA A 71 -13.69 -14.16 -11.14
C ALA A 71 -14.94 -14.93 -11.57
N ASP A 72 -16.03 -14.87 -10.80
CA ASP A 72 -17.32 -15.43 -11.20
C ASP A 72 -17.88 -14.65 -12.39
N PRO A 73 -18.21 -15.29 -13.54
CA PRO A 73 -18.82 -14.62 -14.69
C PRO A 73 -20.17 -13.93 -14.37
N ALA A 74 -20.86 -14.37 -13.33
CA ALA A 74 -22.11 -13.76 -12.85
C ALA A 74 -21.88 -12.58 -11.88
N ALA A 75 -20.64 -12.32 -11.47
CA ALA A 75 -20.34 -11.24 -10.54
C ALA A 75 -20.79 -9.88 -11.08
N PRO A 76 -21.23 -8.96 -10.21
CA PRO A 76 -21.58 -7.61 -10.61
C PRO A 76 -20.40 -6.87 -11.26
N PRO A 77 -20.65 -5.84 -12.09
CA PRO A 77 -19.61 -4.94 -12.56
C PRO A 77 -18.86 -4.31 -11.41
N MET A 78 -17.55 -4.06 -11.63
CA MET A 78 -16.72 -3.31 -10.69
C MET A 78 -17.24 -1.87 -10.57
N ARG A 79 -17.13 -1.29 -9.36
CA ARG A 79 -17.44 0.12 -9.08
C ARG A 79 -16.29 0.72 -8.30
N THR A 80 -16.16 2.03 -8.31
CA THR A 80 -15.07 2.75 -7.61
C THR A 80 -15.19 2.67 -6.08
N ASP A 81 -16.39 2.47 -5.54
CA ASP A 81 -16.67 2.32 -4.11
C ASP A 81 -16.46 0.90 -3.56
N ILE A 82 -15.90 -0.01 -4.36
CA ILE A 82 -15.64 -1.39 -3.92
C ILE A 82 -14.46 -1.42 -2.96
N ILE A 83 -14.62 -2.25 -1.93
CA ILE A 83 -13.67 -2.49 -0.86
C ILE A 83 -12.87 -3.75 -1.20
N PHE A 84 -11.53 -3.63 -1.14
CA PHE A 84 -10.61 -4.72 -1.46
C PHE A 84 -9.82 -5.17 -0.23
N ASP A 85 -9.50 -6.45 -0.15
CA ASP A 85 -8.38 -6.91 0.66
C ASP A 85 -7.10 -6.31 0.08
N VAL A 86 -6.46 -5.41 0.83
CA VAL A 86 -5.27 -4.71 0.35
C VAL A 86 -3.98 -5.45 0.65
N ALA A 87 -4.06 -6.63 1.25
CA ALA A 87 -2.94 -7.53 1.55
C ALA A 87 -1.78 -6.77 2.21
N SER A 88 -0.56 -6.85 1.64
CA SER A 88 0.64 -6.24 2.22
C SER A 88 0.66 -4.72 2.27
N LEU A 89 -0.31 -4.01 1.66
CA LEU A 89 -0.46 -2.58 1.94
C LEU A 89 -0.80 -2.31 3.41
N THR A 90 -1.32 -3.31 4.14
CA THR A 90 -1.48 -3.29 5.60
C THR A 90 -0.20 -2.85 6.30
N LYS A 91 0.95 -3.31 5.81
CA LYS A 91 2.27 -2.99 6.40
C LYS A 91 2.53 -1.49 6.47
N VAL A 92 2.12 -0.75 5.43
CA VAL A 92 2.40 0.69 5.34
C VAL A 92 1.23 1.56 5.78
N VAL A 93 -0.01 1.14 5.50
CA VAL A 93 -1.21 1.93 5.83
C VAL A 93 -1.63 1.77 7.30
N ALA A 94 -1.31 0.64 7.92
CA ALA A 94 -1.60 0.39 9.33
C ALA A 94 -0.33 0.33 10.19
N THR A 95 0.49 -0.70 10.01
CA THR A 95 1.54 -1.07 10.97
C THR A 95 2.69 -0.06 11.02
N THR A 96 3.26 0.32 9.87
CA THR A 96 4.31 1.35 9.82
C THR A 96 3.80 2.67 10.38
N ALA A 97 2.62 3.12 9.93
CA ALA A 97 2.02 4.35 10.42
C ALA A 97 1.85 4.31 11.97
N ALA A 98 1.38 3.18 12.51
CA ALA A 98 1.20 3.01 13.95
C ALA A 98 2.54 3.02 14.71
N ILE A 99 3.55 2.28 14.26
CA ILE A 99 4.89 2.27 14.86
C ILE A 99 5.50 3.68 14.84
N MET A 100 5.40 4.38 13.73
CA MET A 100 5.95 5.73 13.60
C MET A 100 5.21 6.76 14.47
N LYS A 101 3.89 6.60 14.64
CA LYS A 101 3.10 7.40 15.57
C LYS A 101 3.51 7.15 17.03
N LEU A 102 3.73 5.90 17.41
CA LEU A 102 4.23 5.54 18.73
C LEU A 102 5.65 6.09 18.99
N ALA A 103 6.50 6.08 17.98
CA ALA A 103 7.83 6.69 18.07
C ALA A 103 7.74 8.22 18.22
N GLU A 104 6.84 8.87 17.48
CA GLU A 104 6.57 10.31 17.60
C GLU A 104 6.04 10.68 19.00
N GLU A 105 5.20 9.82 19.60
CA GLU A 105 4.67 9.96 20.95
C GLU A 105 5.70 9.60 22.05
N GLY A 106 6.90 9.17 21.69
CA GLY A 106 7.96 8.78 22.64
C GLY A 106 7.66 7.46 23.38
N LYS A 107 6.72 6.65 22.91
CA LYS A 107 6.33 5.37 23.52
C LYS A 107 7.27 4.21 23.14
N LEU A 108 7.98 4.35 22.03
CA LEU A 108 9.06 3.46 21.60
C LEU A 108 10.11 4.25 20.83
N ARG A 109 11.28 3.64 20.60
CA ARG A 109 12.31 4.18 19.71
C ARG A 109 12.59 3.16 18.60
N LEU A 110 12.95 3.64 17.42
CA LEU A 110 13.30 2.74 16.31
C LEU A 110 14.59 1.95 16.60
N GLU A 111 15.45 2.52 17.45
CA GLU A 111 16.71 1.94 17.94
C GLU A 111 16.50 1.03 19.16
N ASP A 112 15.28 0.88 19.67
CA ASP A 112 15.02 -0.06 20.77
C ASP A 112 15.37 -1.48 20.33
N PRO A 113 16.12 -2.24 21.15
CA PRO A 113 16.26 -3.68 20.93
C PRO A 113 14.90 -4.35 20.95
N VAL A 114 14.66 -5.27 20.01
CA VAL A 114 13.42 -6.06 19.99
C VAL A 114 13.21 -6.80 21.31
N ALA A 115 14.30 -7.23 21.95
CA ALA A 115 14.27 -7.89 23.28
C ALA A 115 13.66 -7.02 24.39
N LEU A 116 13.65 -5.69 24.28
CA LEU A 116 12.98 -4.81 25.22
C LEU A 116 11.46 -5.05 25.26
N TRP A 117 10.90 -5.36 24.09
CA TRP A 117 9.47 -5.57 23.88
C TRP A 117 9.08 -7.05 23.90
N PHE A 118 10.03 -7.91 23.55
CA PHE A 118 9.87 -9.37 23.46
C PHE A 118 11.03 -10.04 24.19
N PRO A 119 10.88 -10.32 25.50
CA PRO A 119 11.95 -10.93 26.31
C PRO A 119 12.50 -12.25 25.72
N GLU A 120 11.70 -12.91 24.89
CA GLU A 120 12.05 -14.14 24.17
C GLU A 120 13.27 -13.95 23.26
N PHE A 121 13.56 -12.71 22.82
CA PHE A 121 14.69 -12.35 21.97
C PHE A 121 15.97 -12.00 22.73
N GLY A 122 16.04 -12.29 24.03
CA GLY A 122 17.20 -11.98 24.87
C GLY A 122 18.46 -12.78 24.61
N GLY A 123 18.46 -13.69 23.63
CA GLY A 123 19.64 -14.48 23.22
C GLY A 123 20.72 -13.62 22.58
N GLU A 124 22.01 -14.04 22.73
CA GLU A 124 23.19 -13.32 22.25
C GLU A 124 23.16 -13.05 20.72
N ASP A 125 22.58 -13.96 19.95
CA ASP A 125 22.48 -13.87 18.49
C ASP A 125 21.50 -12.78 18.01
N LYS A 126 20.60 -12.30 18.88
CA LYS A 126 19.54 -11.33 18.56
C LYS A 126 19.58 -10.05 19.37
N LYS A 127 20.53 -9.89 20.28
CA LYS A 127 20.64 -8.70 21.14
C LYS A 127 20.77 -7.38 20.39
N GLU A 128 21.34 -7.41 19.16
CA GLU A 128 21.48 -6.26 18.29
C GLU A 128 20.28 -6.06 17.34
N LEU A 129 19.24 -6.89 17.44
CA LEU A 129 18.06 -6.76 16.61
C LEU A 129 17.21 -5.58 17.10
N LEU A 130 17.06 -4.56 16.25
CA LEU A 130 16.32 -3.33 16.55
C LEU A 130 14.96 -3.32 15.84
N VAL A 131 14.01 -2.52 16.36
CA VAL A 131 12.69 -2.30 15.74
C VAL A 131 12.83 -1.86 14.27
N MET A 132 13.79 -0.98 13.96
CA MET A 132 14.03 -0.55 12.58
C MET A 132 14.42 -1.69 11.63
N HIS A 133 15.08 -2.74 12.11
CA HIS A 133 15.46 -3.89 11.28
C HIS A 133 14.22 -4.71 10.86
N LEU A 134 13.18 -4.75 11.68
CA LEU A 134 11.89 -5.35 11.32
C LEU A 134 11.19 -4.52 10.23
N LEU A 135 11.12 -3.18 10.39
CA LEU A 135 10.50 -2.27 9.43
C LEU A 135 11.19 -2.30 8.05
N THR A 136 12.49 -2.54 8.02
CA THR A 136 13.27 -2.55 6.77
C THR A 136 13.48 -3.93 6.17
N HIS A 137 12.93 -5.00 6.78
CA HIS A 137 13.17 -6.39 6.40
C HIS A 137 14.68 -6.76 6.36
N THR A 138 15.44 -6.23 7.30
CA THR A 138 16.88 -6.49 7.46
C THR A 138 17.21 -7.20 8.76
N SER A 139 16.21 -7.81 9.38
CA SER A 139 16.33 -8.56 10.65
C SER A 139 17.11 -9.86 10.52
N GLY A 140 17.18 -10.44 9.32
CA GLY A 140 17.66 -11.81 9.10
C GLY A 140 16.65 -12.90 9.49
N ILE A 141 15.47 -12.55 10.00
CA ILE A 141 14.40 -13.51 10.31
C ILE A 141 13.68 -13.88 9.01
N GLY A 142 13.49 -15.18 8.77
CA GLY A 142 12.72 -15.66 7.63
C GLY A 142 11.35 -16.18 8.03
N ASP A 143 10.41 -16.17 7.08
CA ASP A 143 9.07 -16.73 7.27
C ASP A 143 9.09 -18.24 7.56
N PHE A 144 8.10 -18.69 8.31
CA PHE A 144 7.80 -20.07 8.61
C PHE A 144 6.28 -20.23 8.84
N PRO A 145 5.73 -21.46 8.66
CA PRO A 145 4.32 -21.70 8.89
C PRO A 145 3.92 -21.46 10.34
N LEU A 146 2.82 -20.76 10.54
CA LEU A 146 2.12 -20.65 11.80
C LEU A 146 0.94 -21.61 11.80
N VAL A 147 0.61 -22.17 12.97
CA VAL A 147 -0.48 -23.15 13.13
C VAL A 147 -1.30 -22.84 14.39
N LEU A 148 -2.57 -23.21 14.37
CA LEU A 148 -3.44 -23.14 15.55
C LEU A 148 -2.95 -24.13 16.63
N PRO A 149 -3.24 -23.91 17.95
CA PRO A 149 -4.22 -22.91 18.43
C PRO A 149 -3.66 -21.51 18.75
N ASP A 150 -2.36 -21.29 18.78
CA ASP A 150 -1.75 -20.04 19.25
C ASP A 150 -0.70 -19.51 18.23
N PRO A 151 -1.13 -19.02 17.07
CA PRO A 151 -0.22 -18.59 16.01
C PRO A 151 0.65 -17.38 16.40
N LEU A 152 0.14 -16.46 17.24
CA LEU A 152 0.91 -15.29 17.67
C LEU A 152 2.07 -15.70 18.60
N ARG A 153 1.82 -16.56 19.60
CA ARG A 153 2.88 -17.08 20.45
C ARG A 153 3.92 -17.85 19.63
N GLN A 154 3.48 -18.65 18.67
CA GLN A 154 4.40 -19.39 17.78
C GLN A 154 5.23 -18.43 16.91
N ALA A 155 4.66 -17.31 16.45
CA ALA A 155 5.41 -16.27 15.72
C ALA A 155 6.53 -15.71 16.60
N VAL A 156 6.23 -15.32 17.83
CA VAL A 156 7.20 -14.73 18.79
C VAL A 156 8.28 -15.75 19.17
N GLU A 157 7.89 -16.88 19.75
CA GLU A 157 8.81 -17.93 20.20
C GLU A 157 9.62 -18.53 19.04
N GLY A 158 8.94 -18.74 17.88
CA GLY A 158 9.57 -19.28 16.70
C GLY A 158 10.63 -18.34 16.07
N CYS A 159 10.39 -17.04 16.08
CA CYS A 159 11.38 -16.05 15.66
C CYS A 159 12.55 -15.96 16.64
N ALA A 160 12.27 -16.08 17.94
CA ALA A 160 13.30 -16.07 18.97
C ALA A 160 14.22 -17.32 18.90
N ALA A 161 13.65 -18.50 18.63
CA ALA A 161 14.36 -19.76 18.64
C ALA A 161 15.15 -20.07 17.35
N ARG A 162 14.68 -19.55 16.18
CA ARG A 162 15.29 -19.90 14.90
C ARG A 162 16.55 -19.10 14.64
N PRO A 163 17.57 -19.71 13.96
CA PRO A 163 18.75 -18.97 13.55
C PRO A 163 18.40 -17.90 12.50
N LEU A 164 19.15 -16.83 12.50
CA LEU A 164 19.03 -15.79 11.49
C LEU A 164 19.56 -16.28 10.13
N LYS A 165 18.88 -15.92 9.04
CA LYS A 165 19.29 -16.25 7.66
C LYS A 165 20.37 -15.30 7.11
N GLY A 166 21.02 -14.54 7.96
CA GLY A 166 22.06 -13.56 7.62
C GLY A 166 22.34 -12.63 8.80
N GLY A 167 23.34 -11.78 8.66
CA GLY A 167 23.66 -10.79 9.71
C GLY A 167 22.58 -9.71 9.79
N ILE A 168 22.24 -9.29 11.00
CA ILE A 168 21.33 -8.18 11.28
C ILE A 168 21.82 -6.92 10.55
N GLY A 169 20.95 -6.26 9.78
CA GLY A 169 21.25 -5.06 8.99
C GLY A 169 22.14 -5.28 7.77
N SER A 170 22.54 -6.52 7.47
CA SER A 170 23.52 -6.81 6.40
C SER A 170 22.88 -7.23 5.07
N SER A 171 21.66 -7.75 5.08
CA SER A 171 20.96 -8.20 3.91
C SER A 171 19.45 -7.91 3.99
N PHE A 172 18.85 -7.64 2.85
CA PHE A 172 17.42 -7.49 2.71
C PHE A 172 16.78 -8.86 2.40
N SER A 173 15.79 -9.23 3.21
CA SER A 173 14.96 -10.42 2.97
C SER A 173 13.53 -10.12 3.39
N TYR A 174 12.66 -9.88 2.40
CA TYR A 174 11.24 -9.64 2.67
C TYR A 174 10.65 -10.83 3.43
N ALA A 175 10.05 -10.56 4.60
CA ALA A 175 9.43 -11.57 5.44
C ALA A 175 8.23 -10.99 6.20
N ASP A 176 7.09 -11.64 6.09
CA ASP A 176 5.83 -11.23 6.72
C ASP A 176 5.91 -11.27 8.24
N ILE A 177 6.69 -12.21 8.77
CA ILE A 177 6.88 -12.41 10.20
C ILE A 177 7.41 -11.15 10.90
N ASN A 178 8.25 -10.33 10.23
CA ASN A 178 8.71 -9.06 10.78
C ASN A 178 7.53 -8.14 11.13
N PHE A 179 6.55 -8.08 10.27
CA PHE A 179 5.38 -7.24 10.46
C PHE A 179 4.34 -7.86 11.39
N ILE A 180 4.27 -9.19 11.51
CA ILE A 180 3.50 -9.86 12.56
C ILE A 180 4.03 -9.41 13.93
N LEU A 181 5.35 -9.43 14.13
CA LEU A 181 5.99 -8.92 15.36
C LEU A 181 5.71 -7.41 15.57
N LEU A 182 5.80 -6.60 14.53
CA LEU A 182 5.50 -5.15 14.62
C LEU A 182 4.03 -4.88 14.99
N GLY A 183 3.09 -5.67 14.48
CA GLY A 183 1.67 -5.58 14.87
C GLY A 183 1.47 -5.88 16.36
N GLU A 184 2.12 -6.90 16.89
CA GLU A 184 2.12 -7.21 18.33
C GLU A 184 2.87 -6.12 19.14
N LEU A 185 3.94 -5.55 18.58
CA LEU A 185 4.64 -4.44 19.20
C LEU A 185 3.73 -3.22 19.38
N VAL A 186 2.89 -2.90 18.40
CA VAL A 186 1.87 -1.84 18.55
C VAL A 186 0.98 -2.12 19.76
N ARG A 187 0.53 -3.36 19.94
CA ARG A 187 -0.30 -3.74 21.08
C ARG A 187 0.45 -3.57 22.42
N ARG A 188 1.70 -4.02 22.49
CA ARG A 188 2.52 -3.92 23.71
C ARG A 188 2.86 -2.47 24.08
N ALA A 189 3.17 -1.64 23.10
CA ALA A 189 3.56 -0.24 23.32
C ALA A 189 2.38 0.71 23.55
N SER A 190 1.21 0.42 22.97
CA SER A 190 0.02 1.28 23.06
C SER A 190 -1.02 0.82 24.07
N GLY A 191 -1.04 -0.49 24.41
CA GLY A 191 -2.14 -1.12 25.14
C GLY A 191 -3.41 -1.34 24.31
N SER A 192 -3.37 -1.08 22.99
CA SER A 192 -4.50 -1.19 22.06
C SER A 192 -4.15 -2.14 20.91
N THR A 193 -5.15 -2.86 20.38
CA THR A 193 -4.95 -3.70 19.20
C THR A 193 -4.65 -2.83 17.95
N LEU A 194 -3.98 -3.41 16.95
CA LEU A 194 -3.56 -2.67 15.74
C LEU A 194 -4.74 -2.04 14.99
N ASP A 195 -5.85 -2.76 14.84
CA ASP A 195 -7.07 -2.28 14.20
C ASP A 195 -7.66 -1.07 14.91
N ARG A 196 -7.81 -1.15 16.23
CA ARG A 196 -8.32 -0.06 17.05
C ARG A 196 -7.37 1.14 17.05
N TYR A 197 -6.07 0.91 17.22
CA TYR A 197 -5.08 1.98 17.21
C TYR A 197 -5.07 2.72 15.85
N SER A 198 -5.08 1.98 14.74
CA SER A 198 -5.10 2.56 13.39
C SER A 198 -6.41 3.32 13.12
N LEU A 199 -7.55 2.76 13.54
CA LEU A 199 -8.84 3.40 13.41
C LEU A 199 -8.88 4.76 14.12
N GLU A 200 -8.48 4.79 15.39
CA GLU A 200 -8.54 5.99 16.24
C GLU A 200 -7.51 7.06 15.83
N ARG A 201 -6.30 6.65 15.42
CA ARG A 201 -5.20 7.57 15.16
C ARG A 201 -5.11 8.05 13.72
N PHE A 202 -5.65 7.27 12.76
CA PHE A 202 -5.53 7.57 11.34
C PHE A 202 -6.88 7.57 10.63
N TYR A 203 -7.66 6.48 10.67
CA TYR A 203 -8.78 6.34 9.75
C TYR A 203 -9.92 7.30 10.07
N ILE A 204 -10.31 7.44 11.33
CA ILE A 204 -11.32 8.43 11.74
C ILE A 204 -10.85 9.87 11.46
N PRO A 205 -9.66 10.32 11.89
CA PRO A 205 -9.19 11.67 11.62
C PRO A 205 -9.07 12.02 10.13
N LEU A 206 -8.72 11.05 9.29
CA LEU A 206 -8.57 11.22 7.85
C LEU A 206 -9.89 11.05 7.07
N GLY A 207 -10.97 10.62 7.73
CA GLY A 207 -12.25 10.32 7.08
C GLY A 207 -12.22 9.09 6.18
N MET A 208 -11.37 8.09 6.51
CA MET A 208 -11.25 6.80 5.81
C MET A 208 -12.31 5.83 6.34
N ALA A 209 -13.56 6.06 5.94
CA ALA A 209 -14.73 5.37 6.51
C ALA A 209 -14.88 3.91 6.03
N ASP A 210 -14.27 3.56 4.91
CA ASP A 210 -14.29 2.24 4.30
C ASP A 210 -12.94 1.49 4.47
N THR A 211 -12.16 1.87 5.51
CA THR A 211 -10.86 1.25 5.83
C THR A 211 -10.91 0.61 7.21
N PHE A 212 -10.75 -0.72 7.26
CA PHE A 212 -10.88 -1.49 8.50
C PHE A 212 -10.26 -2.88 8.37
N PHE A 213 -9.94 -3.50 9.48
CA PHE A 213 -9.80 -4.94 9.59
C PHE A 213 -11.19 -5.56 9.82
N SER A 214 -11.41 -6.81 9.39
CA SER A 214 -12.68 -7.53 9.60
C SER A 214 -13.92 -6.74 9.13
N PRO A 215 -14.19 -6.68 7.82
CA PRO A 215 -15.30 -5.92 7.24
C PRO A 215 -16.65 -6.24 7.89
N PRO A 216 -17.47 -5.23 8.23
CA PRO A 216 -18.83 -5.47 8.72
C PRO A 216 -19.65 -6.26 7.72
N PRO A 217 -20.47 -7.25 8.16
CA PRO A 217 -21.30 -8.08 7.27
C PRO A 217 -22.24 -7.26 6.36
N ALA A 218 -22.69 -6.10 6.81
CA ALA A 218 -23.54 -5.18 6.04
C ALA A 218 -22.85 -4.66 4.76
N LEU A 219 -21.52 -4.69 4.69
CA LEU A 219 -20.76 -4.24 3.51
C LEU A 219 -20.45 -5.35 2.51
N LYS A 220 -20.97 -6.58 2.71
CA LYS A 220 -20.68 -7.74 1.86
C LYS A 220 -20.88 -7.47 0.36
N SER A 221 -21.91 -6.70 -0.01
CA SER A 221 -22.19 -6.33 -1.41
C SER A 221 -21.20 -5.34 -2.03
N ARG A 222 -20.31 -4.75 -1.20
CA ARG A 222 -19.25 -3.85 -1.62
C ARG A 222 -17.87 -4.48 -1.53
N LEU A 223 -17.73 -5.73 -1.15
CA LEU A 223 -16.46 -6.42 -1.03
C LEU A 223 -16.10 -7.14 -2.33
N SER A 224 -14.92 -6.86 -2.87
CA SER A 224 -14.33 -7.66 -3.93
C SER A 224 -13.95 -9.04 -3.41
N ALA A 225 -14.23 -10.09 -4.17
CA ALA A 225 -13.73 -11.41 -3.83
C ALA A 225 -12.26 -11.57 -4.23
N THR A 226 -11.54 -12.36 -3.46
CA THR A 226 -10.13 -12.72 -3.72
C THR A 226 -10.03 -14.22 -4.00
N VAL A 227 -9.16 -14.60 -4.93
CA VAL A 227 -8.90 -16.01 -5.27
C VAL A 227 -7.87 -16.57 -4.29
N LEU A 228 -8.17 -17.74 -3.73
CA LEU A 228 -7.23 -18.51 -2.92
C LEU A 228 -6.34 -19.44 -3.79
N PRO A 229 -5.23 -19.97 -3.25
CA PRO A 229 -4.33 -20.85 -4.01
C PRO A 229 -4.97 -22.11 -4.59
N ASP A 230 -6.06 -22.58 -3.99
CA ASP A 230 -6.86 -23.73 -4.49
C ASP A 230 -7.91 -23.34 -5.56
N GLY A 231 -7.97 -22.05 -5.92
CA GLY A 231 -8.91 -21.50 -6.89
C GLY A 231 -10.27 -21.12 -6.30
N SER A 232 -10.52 -21.37 -5.02
CA SER A 232 -11.75 -20.94 -4.37
C SER A 232 -11.80 -19.42 -4.16
N LEU A 233 -13.02 -18.86 -4.01
CA LEU A 233 -13.22 -17.44 -3.76
C LEU A 233 -13.50 -17.20 -2.29
N ILE A 234 -12.85 -16.17 -1.73
CA ILE A 234 -13.07 -15.68 -0.38
C ILE A 234 -13.49 -14.21 -0.44
N THR A 235 -14.41 -13.82 0.44
CA THR A 235 -14.94 -12.44 0.48
C THR A 235 -15.10 -12.00 1.93
N GLY A 236 -14.47 -10.87 2.28
CA GLY A 236 -14.57 -10.30 3.63
C GLY A 236 -13.65 -10.94 4.66
N GLU A 237 -12.82 -11.86 4.25
CA GLU A 237 -11.73 -12.43 5.03
C GLU A 237 -10.40 -12.20 4.29
N PRO A 238 -9.27 -12.03 5.00
CA PRO A 238 -7.97 -11.86 4.35
C PRO A 238 -7.60 -13.06 3.48
N GLN A 239 -7.04 -12.79 2.30
CA GLN A 239 -6.47 -13.82 1.44
C GLN A 239 -5.28 -14.52 2.12
N ASP A 240 -4.53 -13.78 2.93
CA ASP A 240 -3.38 -14.29 3.67
C ASP A 240 -3.80 -15.27 4.78
N ASN A 241 -3.23 -16.49 4.74
CA ASN A 241 -3.59 -17.54 5.68
C ASN A 241 -3.15 -17.22 7.11
N HIS A 242 -1.96 -16.63 7.31
CA HIS A 242 -1.49 -16.26 8.63
C HIS A 242 -2.35 -15.14 9.24
N ALA A 243 -2.78 -14.18 8.40
CA ALA A 243 -3.70 -13.14 8.86
C ALA A 243 -5.04 -13.73 9.33
N ARG A 244 -5.61 -14.72 8.59
CA ARG A 244 -6.82 -15.43 9.05
C ARG A 244 -6.59 -16.18 10.36
N GLN A 245 -5.47 -16.89 10.50
CA GLN A 245 -5.12 -17.60 11.72
C GLN A 245 -4.93 -16.66 12.92
N LEU A 246 -4.46 -15.43 12.67
CA LEU A 246 -4.33 -14.35 13.66
C LEU A 246 -5.64 -13.59 13.92
N GLY A 247 -6.78 -14.10 13.45
CA GLY A 247 -8.10 -13.50 13.69
C GLY A 247 -8.45 -12.32 12.78
N GLY A 248 -7.78 -12.19 11.63
CA GLY A 248 -8.03 -11.14 10.64
C GLY A 248 -7.28 -9.84 10.91
N VAL A 249 -6.68 -9.66 12.08
CA VAL A 249 -5.91 -8.46 12.45
C VAL A 249 -4.44 -8.83 12.60
N ALA A 250 -3.66 -8.58 11.56
CA ALA A 250 -2.23 -8.89 11.57
C ALA A 250 -1.41 -7.72 11.01
N GLY A 251 -0.18 -7.55 11.51
CA GLY A 251 0.66 -6.44 11.11
C GLY A 251 1.12 -6.47 9.65
N HIS A 252 1.06 -7.63 9.00
CA HIS A 252 1.53 -7.82 7.62
C HIS A 252 0.41 -7.82 6.58
N ALA A 253 -0.83 -8.15 6.95
CA ALA A 253 -2.01 -8.28 6.09
C ALA A 253 -3.31 -8.20 6.90
N GLY A 254 -4.47 -8.17 6.23
CA GLY A 254 -5.79 -8.20 6.86
C GLY A 254 -6.56 -6.89 6.80
N LEU A 255 -5.95 -5.82 6.28
CA LEU A 255 -6.63 -4.55 6.07
C LEU A 255 -7.47 -4.61 4.78
N PHE A 256 -8.67 -4.03 4.86
CA PHE A 256 -9.54 -3.78 3.72
C PHE A 256 -9.69 -2.28 3.52
N SER A 257 -9.77 -1.83 2.26
CA SER A 257 -9.91 -0.41 1.93
C SER A 257 -10.48 -0.18 0.53
N THR A 258 -10.87 1.06 0.25
CA THR A 258 -11.22 1.57 -1.08
C THR A 258 -10.08 2.40 -1.68
N ALA A 259 -10.11 2.64 -2.99
CA ALA A 259 -9.15 3.52 -3.64
C ALA A 259 -9.25 4.96 -3.11
N ALA A 260 -10.48 5.43 -2.85
CA ALA A 260 -10.73 6.78 -2.32
C ALA A 260 -10.13 6.98 -0.92
N ASP A 261 -10.24 5.99 -0.03
CA ASP A 261 -9.65 6.08 1.31
C ASP A 261 -8.12 6.00 1.26
N LEU A 262 -7.55 5.13 0.41
CA LEU A 262 -6.11 5.09 0.20
C LEU A 262 -5.58 6.39 -0.42
N ALA A 263 -6.34 7.06 -1.28
CA ALA A 263 -5.99 8.38 -1.79
C ALA A 263 -5.93 9.43 -0.68
N ARG A 264 -6.83 9.39 0.31
CA ARG A 264 -6.76 10.26 1.50
C ARG A 264 -5.46 10.03 2.28
N PHE A 265 -5.06 8.75 2.44
CA PHE A 265 -3.81 8.39 3.08
C PHE A 265 -2.58 8.87 2.28
N CYS A 266 -2.57 8.70 0.96
CA CYS A 266 -1.51 9.21 0.08
C CYS A 266 -1.38 10.74 0.20
N ARG A 267 -2.51 11.46 0.12
CA ARG A 267 -2.53 12.92 0.26
C ARG A 267 -2.05 13.38 1.63
N MET A 268 -2.39 12.67 2.70
CA MET A 268 -1.86 12.95 4.05
C MET A 268 -0.34 12.85 4.07
N LEU A 269 0.23 11.81 3.47
CA LEU A 269 1.70 11.67 3.39
C LEU A 269 2.33 12.79 2.55
N MET A 270 1.78 13.11 1.38
CA MET A 270 2.28 14.17 0.49
C MET A 270 2.18 15.57 1.11
N ASN A 271 1.26 15.76 2.06
CA ASN A 271 1.11 17.01 2.83
C ASN A 271 1.82 16.95 4.20
N GLY A 272 2.88 16.14 4.32
CA GLY A 272 3.71 16.09 5.53
C GLY A 272 2.95 15.68 6.79
N GLY A 273 2.01 14.72 6.66
CA GLY A 273 1.27 14.15 7.78
C GLY A 273 -0.06 14.82 8.11
N GLU A 274 -0.57 15.66 7.19
CA GLU A 274 -1.81 16.42 7.40
C GLU A 274 -2.79 16.24 6.22
N LEU A 275 -4.09 16.22 6.52
CA LEU A 275 -5.14 16.26 5.51
C LEU A 275 -6.31 17.11 6.02
N ASN A 276 -6.77 18.08 5.21
CA ASN A 276 -7.91 18.94 5.50
C ASN A 276 -7.84 19.60 6.90
N GLY A 277 -6.65 20.09 7.29
CA GLY A 277 -6.40 20.70 8.61
C GLY A 277 -6.28 19.71 9.78
N ARG A 278 -6.31 18.41 9.52
CA ARG A 278 -6.11 17.34 10.53
C ARG A 278 -4.73 16.76 10.41
N ARG A 279 -3.86 17.07 11.35
CA ARG A 279 -2.51 16.48 11.44
C ARG A 279 -2.56 15.18 12.22
N VAL A 280 -2.15 14.08 11.59
CA VAL A 280 -2.06 12.75 12.21
C VAL A 280 -0.60 12.31 12.46
N LEU A 281 0.34 12.83 11.66
CA LEU A 281 1.78 12.65 11.84
C LEU A 281 2.49 14.01 11.74
N ALA A 282 3.64 14.14 12.39
CA ALA A 282 4.53 15.28 12.16
C ALA A 282 5.23 15.11 10.79
N GLU A 283 5.53 16.21 10.12
CA GLU A 283 6.24 16.21 8.84
C GLU A 283 7.58 15.46 8.93
N ARG A 284 8.35 15.71 10.01
CA ARG A 284 9.60 14.97 10.26
C ARG A 284 9.41 13.46 10.32
N THR A 285 8.26 12.99 10.83
CA THR A 285 7.93 11.56 10.94
C THR A 285 7.66 10.97 9.57
N VAL A 286 6.92 11.68 8.71
CA VAL A 286 6.70 11.30 7.32
C VAL A 286 8.03 11.22 6.56
N ASN A 287 8.85 12.27 6.66
CA ASN A 287 10.19 12.28 6.03
C ASN A 287 11.06 11.12 6.51
N GLN A 288 11.03 10.82 7.82
CA GLN A 288 11.78 9.69 8.37
C GLN A 288 11.34 8.34 7.81
N MET A 289 10.04 8.16 7.50
CA MET A 289 9.52 6.91 6.90
C MET A 289 9.97 6.70 5.47
N THR A 290 10.07 7.77 4.69
CA THR A 290 10.20 7.72 3.23
C THR A 290 11.61 7.95 2.72
N VAL A 291 12.57 8.32 3.59
CA VAL A 291 13.97 8.42 3.18
C VAL A 291 14.60 7.02 3.00
N PRO A 292 15.50 6.88 2.00
CA PRO A 292 16.20 5.63 1.77
C PRO A 292 17.01 5.17 2.99
N ARG A 293 16.93 3.89 3.31
CA ARG A 293 17.78 3.21 4.30
C ARG A 293 18.80 2.33 3.59
N TYR A 294 19.98 2.23 4.16
CA TYR A 294 21.12 1.55 3.55
C TYR A 294 21.46 0.30 4.34
N LEU A 295 21.80 -0.78 3.63
CA LEU A 295 22.49 -1.92 4.21
C LEU A 295 23.89 -1.55 4.65
N ARG A 296 24.46 -2.34 5.55
CA ARG A 296 25.92 -2.34 5.77
C ARG A 296 26.58 -2.63 4.42
N GLY A 297 27.34 -1.68 3.86
CA GLY A 297 27.91 -1.76 2.52
C GLY A 297 27.30 -0.80 1.48
N GLY A 298 26.37 0.08 1.88
CA GLY A 298 25.96 1.25 1.08
C GLY A 298 24.87 1.00 0.04
N LYS A 299 24.29 -0.20 -0.02
CA LYS A 299 23.17 -0.48 -0.93
C LYS A 299 21.85 0.06 -0.36
N VAL A 300 21.14 0.89 -1.14
CA VAL A 300 19.78 1.33 -0.81
C VAL A 300 18.83 0.12 -0.84
N VAL A 301 17.94 0.04 0.13
CA VAL A 301 16.97 -1.06 0.22
C VAL A 301 15.56 -0.55 0.28
N ARG A 302 15.20 0.17 1.33
CA ARG A 302 13.83 0.61 1.61
C ARG A 302 13.83 1.86 2.48
N GLY A 303 12.65 2.51 2.58
CA GLY A 303 12.29 3.32 3.72
C GLY A 303 11.83 2.45 4.89
N LEU A 304 11.28 3.06 5.93
CA LEU A 304 10.65 2.30 7.02
C LEU A 304 9.29 1.77 6.53
N GLY A 305 9.21 0.48 6.27
CA GLY A 305 8.04 -0.19 5.67
C GLY A 305 7.89 0.02 4.17
N TRP A 306 8.22 1.21 3.66
CA TRP A 306 8.03 1.60 2.26
C TRP A 306 9.11 1.05 1.34
N ASP A 307 8.72 0.62 0.17
CA ASP A 307 9.62 0.26 -0.92
C ASP A 307 10.11 1.51 -1.66
N ILE A 308 11.43 1.57 -1.93
CA ILE A 308 12.07 2.67 -2.64
C ILE A 308 12.89 2.13 -3.81
N ALA A 309 13.88 1.28 -3.54
CA ALA A 309 14.80 0.73 -4.52
C ALA A 309 15.18 -0.72 -4.20
N SER A 310 14.20 -1.58 -3.88
CA SER A 310 14.38 -3.01 -3.61
C SER A 310 14.11 -3.85 -4.86
N PRO A 311 14.35 -5.17 -4.83
CA PRO A 311 13.92 -6.07 -5.91
C PRO A 311 12.42 -6.05 -6.22
N TYR A 312 11.60 -5.49 -5.34
CA TYR A 312 10.14 -5.36 -5.51
C TYR A 312 9.70 -4.02 -6.12
N SER A 313 10.62 -3.10 -6.41
CA SER A 313 10.30 -1.75 -6.91
C SER A 313 9.95 -1.68 -8.40
N SER A 314 10.06 -2.79 -9.14
CA SER A 314 9.72 -2.79 -10.58
C SER A 314 8.31 -2.29 -10.91
N PRO A 315 7.27 -2.46 -10.07
CA PRO A 315 5.94 -1.90 -10.30
C PRO A 315 5.85 -0.37 -10.25
N ARG A 316 6.88 0.32 -9.76
CA ARG A 316 6.97 1.79 -9.78
C ARG A 316 6.86 2.37 -11.20
N GLY A 317 7.33 1.62 -12.21
CA GLY A 317 7.34 2.08 -13.58
C GLY A 317 8.51 3.02 -13.89
N HIS A 318 8.43 3.62 -15.08
CA HIS A 318 9.36 4.64 -15.55
C HIS A 318 8.74 6.02 -15.35
N GLY A 319 9.57 7.03 -15.19
CA GLY A 319 9.10 8.41 -15.01
C GLY A 319 8.93 8.87 -13.57
N PHE A 320 8.75 7.97 -12.60
CA PHE A 320 8.79 8.32 -11.18
C PHE A 320 10.20 8.73 -10.75
N SER A 321 10.30 9.74 -9.89
CA SER A 321 11.58 10.22 -9.33
C SER A 321 12.25 9.20 -8.41
N GLU A 322 13.50 9.44 -8.07
CA GLU A 322 14.23 8.61 -7.09
C GLU A 322 13.71 8.76 -5.65
N TYR A 323 12.97 9.84 -5.38
CA TYR A 323 12.32 10.10 -4.08
C TYR A 323 10.96 9.43 -3.95
N SER A 324 10.49 8.76 -5.01
CA SER A 324 9.24 8.03 -4.97
C SER A 324 9.33 6.79 -4.09
N PHE A 325 8.22 6.48 -3.44
CA PHE A 325 8.07 5.31 -2.59
C PHE A 325 6.70 4.66 -2.78
N GLY A 326 6.61 3.39 -2.46
CA GLY A 326 5.37 2.66 -2.65
C GLY A 326 5.34 1.33 -1.92
N HIS A 327 4.31 0.56 -2.18
CA HIS A 327 4.20 -0.84 -1.76
C HIS A 327 3.20 -1.58 -2.63
N THR A 328 3.36 -2.90 -2.71
CA THR A 328 2.44 -3.78 -3.43
C THR A 328 1.77 -4.78 -2.49
N GLY A 329 0.54 -5.18 -2.81
CA GLY A 329 -0.20 -6.25 -2.14
C GLY A 329 -0.31 -7.49 -3.03
N TYR A 330 -0.26 -8.67 -2.41
CA TYR A 330 -0.31 -9.95 -3.12
C TYR A 330 -1.65 -10.16 -3.82
N SER A 331 -2.74 -9.66 -3.24
CA SER A 331 -4.10 -9.68 -3.81
C SER A 331 -4.26 -8.89 -5.12
N GLY A 332 -3.23 -8.13 -5.52
CA GLY A 332 -3.24 -7.34 -6.75
C GLY A 332 -3.30 -5.83 -6.53
N THR A 333 -3.02 -5.38 -5.33
CA THR A 333 -3.06 -3.96 -4.97
C THR A 333 -1.68 -3.31 -5.06
N SER A 334 -1.63 -2.00 -5.25
CA SER A 334 -0.40 -1.21 -5.16
C SER A 334 -0.68 0.27 -4.90
N ILE A 335 0.27 0.92 -4.24
CA ILE A 335 0.37 2.37 -4.07
C ILE A 335 1.77 2.79 -4.48
N TRP A 336 1.88 3.83 -5.31
CA TRP A 336 3.13 4.54 -5.57
C TRP A 336 2.90 6.03 -5.40
N ILE A 337 3.80 6.71 -4.71
CA ILE A 337 3.73 8.13 -4.35
C ILE A 337 5.06 8.77 -4.77
N ASP A 338 4.97 9.88 -5.48
CA ASP A 338 6.10 10.71 -5.90
C ASP A 338 5.89 12.15 -5.41
N PRO A 339 6.51 12.52 -4.28
CA PRO A 339 6.36 13.88 -3.76
C PRO A 339 6.97 14.96 -4.66
N GLU A 340 8.00 14.62 -5.45
CA GLU A 340 8.70 15.55 -6.34
C GLU A 340 7.83 15.89 -7.56
N GLN A 341 7.16 14.91 -8.13
CA GLN A 341 6.26 15.10 -9.27
C GLN A 341 4.82 15.46 -8.85
N ASP A 342 4.56 15.55 -7.55
CA ASP A 342 3.21 15.73 -7.00
C ASP A 342 2.19 14.72 -7.55
N LEU A 343 2.55 13.44 -7.50
CA LEU A 343 1.78 12.35 -8.10
C LEU A 343 1.63 11.17 -7.15
N PHE A 344 0.44 10.57 -7.10
CA PHE A 344 0.28 9.22 -6.57
C PHE A 344 -0.64 8.38 -7.46
N VAL A 345 -0.39 7.07 -7.46
CA VAL A 345 -1.17 6.06 -8.18
C VAL A 345 -1.61 4.97 -7.21
N VAL A 346 -2.90 4.72 -7.17
CA VAL A 346 -3.52 3.59 -6.45
C VAL A 346 -4.12 2.64 -7.47
N LEU A 347 -3.73 1.38 -7.42
CA LEU A 347 -4.34 0.29 -8.17
C LEU A 347 -4.86 -0.77 -7.20
N LEU A 348 -6.15 -1.05 -7.25
CA LEU A 348 -6.79 -2.14 -6.51
C LEU A 348 -7.41 -3.10 -7.50
N THR A 349 -7.07 -4.39 -7.45
CA THR A 349 -7.61 -5.39 -8.38
C THR A 349 -8.07 -6.65 -7.68
N ALA A 350 -9.04 -7.33 -8.27
CA ALA A 350 -9.38 -8.72 -8.01
C ALA A 350 -8.48 -9.60 -8.90
N ARG A 351 -7.26 -9.89 -8.44
CA ARG A 351 -6.28 -10.71 -9.18
C ARG A 351 -6.74 -12.16 -9.26
N ILE A 352 -6.68 -12.77 -10.45
CA ILE A 352 -7.14 -14.15 -10.69
C ILE A 352 -5.95 -15.12 -10.71
N ASP A 353 -4.95 -14.88 -11.56
CA ASP A 353 -3.85 -15.84 -11.78
C ASP A 353 -2.56 -15.39 -11.09
N TYR A 354 -2.22 -16.06 -10.00
CA TYR A 354 -1.01 -15.79 -9.22
C TYR A 354 0.26 -16.38 -9.84
N ARG A 355 0.15 -17.26 -10.84
CA ARG A 355 1.28 -17.82 -11.58
C ARG A 355 1.85 -16.83 -12.58
N ARG A 356 1.02 -15.91 -13.09
CA ARG A 356 1.39 -14.85 -14.04
C ARG A 356 1.95 -13.59 -13.35
N THR A 357 2.79 -13.77 -12.32
CA THR A 357 3.33 -12.64 -11.53
C THR A 357 4.14 -11.65 -12.36
N GLY A 358 4.90 -12.13 -13.37
CA GLY A 358 5.67 -11.27 -14.27
C GLY A 358 4.78 -10.34 -15.09
N GLU A 359 3.67 -10.84 -15.62
CA GLU A 359 2.68 -10.06 -16.39
C GLU A 359 1.92 -9.09 -15.49
N PHE A 360 1.58 -9.54 -14.29
CA PHE A 360 0.92 -8.68 -13.32
C PHE A 360 1.81 -7.50 -12.89
N ASN A 361 3.09 -7.74 -12.68
CA ASN A 361 4.04 -6.66 -12.38
C ASN A 361 4.25 -5.73 -13.59
N ARG A 362 4.14 -6.23 -14.82
CA ARG A 362 4.10 -5.36 -16.03
C ARG A 362 2.87 -4.45 -16.01
N LEU A 363 1.67 -5.00 -15.75
CA LEU A 363 0.45 -4.20 -15.62
C LEU A 363 0.63 -3.02 -14.66
N ARG A 364 1.14 -3.28 -13.46
CA ARG A 364 1.43 -2.25 -12.45
C ARG A 364 2.42 -1.21 -12.95
N ARG A 365 3.54 -1.67 -13.53
CA ARG A 365 4.59 -0.81 -14.07
C ARG A 365 4.09 0.07 -15.20
N ASP A 366 3.35 -0.51 -16.14
CA ASP A 366 2.89 0.20 -17.32
C ASP A 366 1.85 1.25 -16.94
N LEU A 367 0.93 0.93 -16.02
CA LEU A 367 0.02 1.91 -15.41
C LEU A 367 0.77 3.07 -14.76
N SER A 368 1.75 2.76 -13.89
CA SER A 368 2.54 3.79 -13.22
C SER A 368 3.32 4.64 -14.21
N THR A 369 3.85 4.02 -15.27
CA THR A 369 4.57 4.73 -16.35
C THR A 369 3.65 5.70 -17.09
N ILE A 370 2.45 5.25 -17.50
CA ILE A 370 1.46 6.12 -18.16
C ILE A 370 1.09 7.29 -17.25
N ALA A 371 0.85 7.03 -15.96
CA ALA A 371 0.53 8.07 -15.00
C ALA A 371 1.63 9.13 -14.90
N ALA A 372 2.89 8.71 -14.76
CA ALA A 372 4.00 9.63 -14.55
C ALA A 372 4.42 10.39 -15.81
N THR A 373 4.28 9.78 -17.00
CA THR A 373 4.81 10.37 -18.25
C THR A 373 3.77 11.07 -19.11
N CYS A 374 2.50 10.69 -18.97
CA CYS A 374 1.43 11.17 -19.85
C CYS A 374 0.36 12.00 -19.14
N LEU A 375 0.28 11.92 -17.80
CA LEU A 375 -0.73 12.63 -17.03
C LEU A 375 -0.17 13.81 -16.24
N VAL A 376 1.14 13.85 -15.97
CA VAL A 376 1.80 14.98 -15.32
C VAL A 376 2.21 15.99 -16.41
N PRO A 377 1.83 17.26 -16.29
CA PRO A 377 2.24 18.28 -17.25
C PRO A 377 3.75 18.49 -17.27
N ALA A 378 4.31 18.70 -18.45
CA ALA A 378 5.74 18.88 -18.70
C ALA A 378 6.37 20.16 -18.08
N GLY A 379 5.76 20.73 -17.05
CA GLY A 379 6.18 22.00 -16.43
C GLY A 379 6.69 21.95 -14.99
N HIS A 380 6.50 20.87 -14.26
CA HIS A 380 6.81 20.84 -12.82
C HIS A 380 8.23 20.35 -12.48
N GLY A 381 8.94 19.69 -13.40
CA GLY A 381 10.31 19.20 -13.17
C GLY A 381 11.45 20.23 -13.33
N ALA A 382 11.18 21.44 -13.82
CA ALA A 382 12.23 22.39 -14.21
C ALA A 382 12.56 23.49 -13.18
N GLN A 383 11.79 23.62 -12.08
CA GLN A 383 12.02 24.70 -11.10
C GLN A 383 12.86 24.35 -9.88
N ALA A 384 13.17 23.07 -9.65
CA ALA A 384 13.98 22.64 -8.49
C ALA A 384 15.51 22.63 -8.71
N ALA A 385 16.02 22.91 -9.91
CA ALA A 385 17.44 22.86 -10.23
C ALA A 385 18.20 24.19 -9.97
N GLY A 386 17.62 25.14 -9.25
CA GLY A 386 18.15 26.50 -9.10
C GLY A 386 18.43 26.97 -7.67
N MET A 387 18.51 26.09 -6.66
CA MET A 387 18.88 26.49 -5.31
C MET A 387 19.68 25.39 -4.61
N PHE A 388 20.96 25.33 -4.90
CA PHE A 388 22.02 24.84 -3.98
C PHE A 388 23.27 25.66 -4.22
#